data_5330181645c0939e0321aea45992334a
#
_entry.id   5330181645c0939e0321aea45992334a
#
_cell.length_a   1.000
_cell.length_b   1.000
_cell.length_c   1.000
_cell.angle_alpha   90.00
_cell.angle_beta   90.00
_cell.angle_gamma   90.00
#
_symmetry.space_group_name_H-M   'P 1'
#
loop_
_entity.id
_entity.type
_entity.pdbx_description
1 polymer ?
#
loop_
_entity_poly.entity_id
_entity_poly.type
_entity_poly.pdbx_seq_one_letter_code
_entity_poly.pdbx_strand_id
1 'polypeptide(L)'
;LEKMKKEILCSISTRGRYDTTLAMAISSVITQTKRPDYLIIQDDNDPPRDVREMQHYTYLFQILSECGVAWEWLYAEKKGQHHNHQRANHMGYKWVWRLDDDTVPECNVLENLYRHATETDNVGAVGGAILTPPSMPEITATGRIENIYNEPNLQWGRISEKKQVDHLHCSFLYRAGVADYCLALSRIAHREETLFTYELVKKGYKNYIIPNTITWHLKNKEGGIRDGVHEMFEHDEKIFQNIMQFKDQTIVILDCGMGDHIVFKKVLPYIKNPVLFTCYPEIIPGRSIAEAQALFGDIHNYNVYAHMDRWNWKGSLEDAYKKFYNVIS
;
A
#
# COMPACT_ATOMS: atom_id res chain seq x y z
N LEU A 1 28.71 4.07 -21.10
CA LEU A 1 27.89 3.80 -19.91
C LEU A 1 26.62 3.12 -20.37
N GLU A 2 26.55 1.79 -20.19
CA GLU A 2 25.32 1.02 -20.41
C GLU A 2 24.22 1.62 -19.53
N LYS A 3 23.08 1.93 -20.15
CA LYS A 3 21.91 2.45 -19.43
C LYS A 3 21.45 1.36 -18.48
N MET A 4 21.61 1.54 -17.17
CA MET A 4 21.15 0.58 -16.17
C MET A 4 19.71 0.16 -16.49
N LYS A 5 19.48 -1.14 -16.62
CA LYS A 5 18.20 -1.71 -16.92
C LYS A 5 17.31 -1.51 -15.69
N LYS A 6 16.32 -0.63 -15.76
CA LYS A 6 15.39 -0.34 -14.67
C LYS A 6 14.21 -1.32 -14.68
N GLU A 7 14.50 -2.60 -14.47
CA GLU A 7 13.46 -3.64 -14.51
C GLU A 7 12.88 -3.91 -13.13
N ILE A 8 13.72 -4.29 -12.15
CA ILE A 8 13.27 -4.68 -10.81
C ILE A 8 14.01 -3.89 -9.73
N LEU A 9 13.25 -3.17 -8.92
CA LEU A 9 13.69 -2.56 -7.67
C LEU A 9 13.22 -3.42 -6.49
N CYS A 10 14.12 -3.77 -5.56
CA CYS A 10 13.72 -4.28 -4.25
C CYS A 10 13.62 -3.13 -3.25
N SER A 11 12.52 -3.04 -2.51
CA SER A 11 12.28 -1.98 -1.52
C SER A 11 12.08 -2.59 -0.14
N ILE A 12 12.96 -2.24 0.80
CA ILE A 12 12.88 -2.58 2.21
C ILE A 12 12.75 -1.29 3.01
N SER A 13 11.73 -1.20 3.86
CA SER A 13 11.61 -0.18 4.90
C SER A 13 11.94 -0.83 6.24
N THR A 14 12.78 -0.19 7.07
CA THR A 14 13.20 -0.78 8.35
C THR A 14 12.98 0.14 9.51
N ARG A 15 12.48 -0.45 10.62
CA ARG A 15 12.35 0.23 11.92
C ARG A 15 12.49 -0.77 13.07
N GLY A 16 13.49 -0.52 13.95
CA GLY A 16 13.71 -1.35 15.14
C GLY A 16 14.29 -2.73 14.87
N ARG A 17 14.98 -2.96 13.72
CA ARG A 17 15.40 -4.29 13.26
C ARG A 17 16.87 -4.43 12.90
N TYR A 18 17.71 -3.43 13.18
CA TYR A 18 19.15 -3.45 12.85
C TYR A 18 19.89 -4.67 13.40
N ASP A 19 19.64 -4.99 14.66
CA ASP A 19 20.37 -6.04 15.38
C ASP A 19 19.64 -7.40 15.31
N THR A 20 18.56 -7.49 14.53
CA THR A 20 17.72 -8.70 14.47
C THR A 20 17.54 -9.21 13.02
N THR A 21 16.46 -8.84 12.38
CA THR A 21 16.01 -9.50 11.15
C THR A 21 16.45 -8.80 9.86
N LEU A 22 16.80 -7.52 9.90
CA LEU A 22 17.16 -6.76 8.70
C LEU A 22 18.32 -7.41 7.92
N ALA A 23 19.39 -7.83 8.63
CA ALA A 23 20.52 -8.49 7.97
C ALA A 23 20.12 -9.80 7.27
N MET A 24 19.14 -10.53 7.83
CA MET A 24 18.59 -11.74 7.24
C MET A 24 17.80 -11.44 5.98
N ALA A 25 16.97 -10.38 6.00
CA ALA A 25 16.23 -9.92 4.84
C ALA A 25 17.16 -9.52 3.69
N ILE A 26 18.22 -8.74 3.96
CA ILE A 26 19.23 -8.37 2.97
C ILE A 26 19.95 -9.61 2.43
N SER A 27 20.37 -10.54 3.30
CA SER A 27 21.00 -11.80 2.89
C SER A 27 20.12 -12.62 1.96
N SER A 28 18.81 -12.62 2.21
CA SER A 28 17.85 -13.34 1.36
C SER A 28 17.71 -12.74 -0.04
N VAL A 29 17.95 -11.44 -0.21
CA VAL A 29 18.03 -10.78 -1.54
C VAL A 29 19.27 -11.23 -2.29
N ILE A 30 20.41 -11.35 -1.59
CA ILE A 30 21.68 -11.82 -2.17
C ILE A 30 21.55 -13.24 -2.73
N THR A 31 20.84 -14.11 -2.03
CA THR A 31 20.72 -15.54 -2.36
C THR A 31 19.67 -15.85 -3.43
N GLN A 32 18.94 -14.85 -3.94
CA GLN A 32 17.95 -15.08 -4.98
C GLN A 32 18.57 -15.61 -6.29
N THR A 33 17.93 -16.59 -6.93
CA THR A 33 18.30 -17.09 -8.27
C THR A 33 18.16 -15.99 -9.32
N LYS A 34 17.09 -15.19 -9.23
CA LYS A 34 16.96 -13.93 -9.94
C LYS A 34 17.10 -12.79 -8.94
N ARG A 35 18.12 -11.96 -9.09
CA ARG A 35 18.33 -10.79 -8.23
C ARG A 35 17.62 -9.56 -8.78
N PRO A 36 17.24 -8.59 -7.93
CA PRO A 36 16.79 -7.27 -8.40
C PRO A 36 17.97 -6.50 -9.00
N ASP A 37 17.69 -5.53 -9.88
CA ASP A 37 18.71 -4.64 -10.41
C ASP A 37 19.20 -3.64 -9.35
N TYR A 38 18.33 -3.31 -8.39
CA TYR A 38 18.58 -2.33 -7.36
C TYR A 38 17.89 -2.71 -6.04
N LEU A 39 18.56 -2.48 -4.93
CA LEU A 39 18.01 -2.59 -3.58
C LEU A 39 18.02 -1.23 -2.90
N ILE A 40 16.87 -0.71 -2.52
CA ILE A 40 16.75 0.46 -1.65
C ILE A 40 16.35 0.03 -0.25
N ILE A 41 17.12 0.45 0.75
CA ILE A 41 16.80 0.24 2.16
C ILE A 41 16.54 1.62 2.76
N GLN A 42 15.35 1.80 3.31
CA GLN A 42 14.89 3.08 3.84
C GLN A 42 14.71 2.98 5.34
N ASP A 43 15.57 3.70 6.06
CA ASP A 43 15.66 3.70 7.51
C ASP A 43 14.66 4.67 8.14
N ASP A 44 13.60 4.13 8.73
CA ASP A 44 12.52 4.87 9.41
C ASP A 44 12.73 4.94 10.94
N ASN A 45 13.94 4.66 11.44
CA ASN A 45 14.26 4.70 12.86
C ASN A 45 14.43 6.12 13.39
N ASP A 46 14.19 6.28 14.69
CA ASP A 46 14.40 7.52 15.44
C ASP A 46 15.01 7.22 16.82
N PRO A 47 16.28 7.55 17.05
CA PRO A 47 17.27 8.09 16.09
C PRO A 47 17.71 7.05 15.04
N PRO A 48 18.15 7.48 13.86
CA PRO A 48 18.74 6.59 12.88
C PRO A 48 20.14 6.18 13.29
N ARG A 49 20.60 5.00 12.82
CA ARG A 49 21.97 4.52 13.01
C ARG A 49 22.57 4.14 11.66
N ASP A 50 23.79 4.55 11.38
CA ASP A 50 24.47 4.13 10.17
C ASP A 50 24.97 2.69 10.28
N VAL A 51 24.16 1.78 9.75
CA VAL A 51 24.50 0.34 9.76
C VAL A 51 25.69 0.01 8.85
N ARG A 52 26.08 0.91 7.93
CA ARG A 52 27.24 0.71 7.05
C ARG A 52 28.56 0.67 7.82
N GLU A 53 28.58 1.23 9.04
CA GLU A 53 29.70 1.15 9.98
C GLU A 53 29.76 -0.18 10.74
N MET A 54 28.70 -0.99 10.69
CA MET A 54 28.66 -2.29 11.34
C MET A 54 29.24 -3.35 10.41
N GLN A 55 30.26 -4.10 10.89
CA GLN A 55 31.05 -5.02 10.08
C GLN A 55 30.21 -6.01 9.25
N HIS A 56 29.18 -6.61 9.83
CA HIS A 56 28.35 -7.58 9.13
C HIS A 56 27.51 -6.92 8.02
N TYR A 57 27.04 -5.68 8.16
CA TYR A 57 26.37 -4.94 7.09
C TYR A 57 27.35 -4.51 6.01
N THR A 58 28.56 -4.06 6.39
CA THR A 58 29.62 -3.76 5.42
C THR A 58 29.88 -4.96 4.50
N TYR A 59 29.96 -6.17 5.05
CA TYR A 59 30.12 -7.38 4.24
C TYR A 59 28.92 -7.68 3.36
N LEU A 60 27.70 -7.53 3.88
CA LEU A 60 26.47 -7.74 3.07
C LEU A 60 26.42 -6.79 1.89
N PHE A 61 26.74 -5.52 2.08
CA PHE A 61 26.74 -4.52 1.02
C PHE A 61 27.85 -4.76 -0.02
N GLN A 62 29.03 -5.23 0.41
CA GLN A 62 30.06 -5.66 -0.51
C GLN A 62 29.62 -6.85 -1.35
N ILE A 63 29.00 -7.86 -0.73
CA ILE A 63 28.49 -9.04 -1.43
C ILE A 63 27.38 -8.65 -2.43
N LEU A 64 26.46 -7.74 -2.05
CA LEU A 64 25.44 -7.23 -2.98
C LEU A 64 26.10 -6.65 -4.24
N SER A 65 27.13 -5.81 -4.07
CA SER A 65 27.85 -5.19 -5.18
C SER A 65 28.56 -6.22 -6.05
N GLU A 66 29.23 -7.19 -5.46
CA GLU A 66 29.89 -8.30 -6.18
C GLU A 66 28.88 -9.19 -6.93
N CYS A 67 27.66 -9.32 -6.40
CA CYS A 67 26.56 -10.02 -7.04
C CYS A 67 25.86 -9.20 -8.14
N GLY A 68 26.32 -7.98 -8.41
CA GLY A 68 25.77 -7.11 -9.44
C GLY A 68 24.46 -6.41 -9.04
N VAL A 69 24.11 -6.37 -7.75
CA VAL A 69 22.97 -5.62 -7.24
C VAL A 69 23.44 -4.24 -6.79
N ALA A 70 23.00 -3.20 -7.48
CA ALA A 70 23.22 -1.84 -7.00
C ALA A 70 22.34 -1.60 -5.76
N TRP A 71 22.82 -0.84 -4.80
CA TRP A 71 22.08 -0.61 -3.55
C TRP A 71 22.23 0.81 -3.02
N GLU A 72 21.28 1.21 -2.20
CA GLU A 72 21.29 2.50 -1.50
C GLU A 72 20.70 2.34 -0.10
N TRP A 73 21.33 3.00 0.87
CA TRP A 73 20.84 3.18 2.22
C TRP A 73 20.40 4.62 2.40
N LEU A 74 19.11 4.85 2.68
CA LEU A 74 18.52 6.17 2.86
C LEU A 74 17.96 6.34 4.27
N TYR A 75 18.20 7.49 4.85
CA TYR A 75 17.46 7.92 6.03
C TYR A 75 16.09 8.45 5.60
N ALA A 76 15.03 7.82 6.08
CA ALA A 76 13.66 8.18 5.75
C ALA A 76 13.13 9.34 6.61
N GLU A 77 11.95 9.83 6.27
CA GLU A 77 11.33 10.98 6.94
C GLU A 77 10.60 10.59 8.25
N LYS A 78 10.67 9.33 8.70
CA LYS A 78 10.00 8.79 9.90
C LYS A 78 8.47 8.88 9.85
N LYS A 79 7.93 8.85 8.65
CA LYS A 79 6.49 8.92 8.38
C LYS A 79 5.82 7.55 8.23
N GLY A 80 6.62 6.47 8.29
CA GLY A 80 6.15 5.09 8.14
C GLY A 80 6.49 4.47 6.78
N GLN A 81 6.41 3.14 6.74
CA GLN A 81 6.86 2.34 5.58
C GLN A 81 6.09 2.65 4.29
N HIS A 82 4.83 3.06 4.36
CA HIS A 82 4.02 3.43 3.19
C HIS A 82 4.61 4.64 2.43
N HIS A 83 5.17 5.64 3.12
CA HIS A 83 5.89 6.74 2.48
C HIS A 83 7.18 6.26 1.81
N ASN A 84 7.88 5.31 2.42
CA ASN A 84 9.10 4.73 1.88
C ASN A 84 8.81 3.90 0.62
N HIS A 85 7.81 3.04 0.66
CA HIS A 85 7.38 2.26 -0.49
C HIS A 85 6.78 3.14 -1.60
N GLN A 86 6.09 4.24 -1.26
CA GLN A 86 5.64 5.24 -2.23
C GLN A 86 6.82 5.88 -2.98
N ARG A 87 7.91 6.22 -2.29
CA ARG A 87 9.13 6.70 -2.95
C ARG A 87 9.66 5.65 -3.92
N ALA A 88 9.81 4.40 -3.48
CA ALA A 88 10.27 3.30 -4.32
C ALA A 88 9.38 3.10 -5.55
N ASN A 89 8.08 3.20 -5.39
CA ASN A 89 7.07 3.10 -6.45
C ASN A 89 7.31 4.10 -7.60
N HIS A 90 7.86 5.28 -7.30
CA HIS A 90 8.09 6.35 -8.29
C HIS A 90 9.55 6.46 -8.76
N MET A 91 10.43 5.53 -8.47
CA MET A 91 11.84 5.55 -8.93
C MET A 91 12.02 5.20 -10.42
N GLY A 92 10.93 4.90 -11.13
CA GLY A 92 10.93 4.67 -12.58
C GLY A 92 11.40 3.25 -12.98
N TYR A 93 11.29 2.29 -12.08
CA TYR A 93 11.42 0.85 -12.38
C TYR A 93 10.09 0.33 -12.94
N LYS A 94 10.15 -0.80 -13.67
CA LYS A 94 8.94 -1.44 -14.19
C LYS A 94 8.22 -2.24 -13.10
N TRP A 95 8.99 -2.89 -12.24
CA TRP A 95 8.51 -3.69 -11.13
C TRP A 95 9.19 -3.30 -9.83
N VAL A 96 8.44 -3.30 -8.74
CA VAL A 96 8.98 -3.16 -7.38
C VAL A 96 8.67 -4.43 -6.60
N TRP A 97 9.71 -5.06 -6.07
CA TRP A 97 9.59 -6.13 -5.09
C TRP A 97 9.62 -5.50 -3.70
N ARG A 98 8.44 -5.39 -3.08
CA ARG A 98 8.31 -4.99 -1.69
C ARG A 98 8.66 -6.16 -0.79
N LEU A 99 9.46 -5.90 0.22
CA LEU A 99 9.92 -6.90 1.17
C LEU A 99 9.97 -6.29 2.57
N ASP A 100 9.33 -6.94 3.55
CA ASP A 100 9.43 -6.52 4.94
C ASP A 100 10.80 -6.87 5.54
N ASP A 101 11.28 -6.06 6.49
CA ASP A 101 12.59 -6.21 7.14
C ASP A 101 12.67 -7.38 8.13
N ASP A 102 11.57 -8.13 8.33
CA ASP A 102 11.49 -9.38 9.09
C ASP A 102 11.02 -10.58 8.25
N THR A 103 11.27 -10.53 6.97
CA THR A 103 10.96 -11.62 6.05
C THR A 103 12.22 -12.20 5.41
N VAL A 104 12.18 -13.52 5.15
CA VAL A 104 13.25 -14.27 4.50
C VAL A 104 12.61 -15.07 3.36
N PRO A 105 12.58 -14.54 2.13
CA PRO A 105 12.13 -15.27 0.96
C PRO A 105 13.10 -16.43 0.61
N GLU A 106 12.55 -17.58 0.19
CA GLU A 106 13.34 -18.66 -0.38
C GLU A 106 14.03 -18.21 -1.66
N CYS A 107 15.10 -18.89 -2.05
CA CYS A 107 16.02 -18.42 -3.11
C CYS A 107 15.38 -18.24 -4.49
N ASN A 108 14.25 -18.88 -4.78
CA ASN A 108 13.54 -18.82 -6.06
C ASN A 108 12.34 -17.85 -6.08
N VAL A 109 12.11 -17.13 -4.97
CA VAL A 109 10.89 -16.30 -4.84
C VAL A 109 10.82 -15.24 -5.91
N LEU A 110 11.82 -14.38 -6.03
CA LEU A 110 11.77 -13.28 -7.01
C LEU A 110 11.70 -13.79 -8.46
N GLU A 111 12.37 -14.88 -8.77
CA GLU A 111 12.30 -15.49 -10.11
C GLU A 111 10.87 -15.94 -10.44
N ASN A 112 10.22 -16.65 -9.52
CA ASN A 112 8.85 -17.12 -9.70
C ASN A 112 7.85 -15.96 -9.82
N LEU A 113 7.95 -14.96 -8.93
CA LEU A 113 7.10 -13.77 -8.99
C LEU A 113 7.27 -13.03 -10.31
N TYR A 114 8.50 -12.79 -10.73
CA TYR A 114 8.82 -12.07 -11.96
C TYR A 114 8.33 -12.81 -13.21
N ARG A 115 8.64 -14.11 -13.31
CA ARG A 115 8.16 -14.95 -14.41
C ARG A 115 6.64 -14.84 -14.54
N HIS A 116 5.93 -15.01 -13.43
CA HIS A 116 4.47 -14.94 -13.43
C HIS A 116 3.94 -13.55 -13.81
N ALA A 117 4.57 -12.49 -13.31
CA ALA A 117 4.19 -11.11 -13.60
C ALA A 117 4.41 -10.74 -15.09
N THR A 118 5.36 -11.39 -15.76
CA THR A 118 5.70 -11.12 -17.18
C THR A 118 4.99 -12.04 -18.16
N GLU A 119 4.62 -13.25 -17.74
CA GLU A 119 3.95 -14.26 -18.60
C GLU A 119 2.42 -14.18 -18.51
N THR A 120 1.86 -13.41 -17.57
CA THR A 120 0.42 -13.25 -17.38
C THR A 120 -0.01 -11.82 -17.74
N ASP A 121 -1.09 -11.70 -18.50
CA ASP A 121 -1.62 -10.40 -18.88
C ASP A 121 -2.26 -9.66 -17.71
N ASN A 122 -2.12 -8.35 -17.75
CA ASN A 122 -2.79 -7.41 -16.86
C ASN A 122 -2.53 -7.63 -15.36
N VAL A 123 -1.31 -8.09 -15.02
CA VAL A 123 -0.90 -8.29 -13.64
C VAL A 123 -0.59 -6.95 -12.97
N GLY A 124 -1.22 -6.72 -11.81
CA GLY A 124 -0.92 -5.62 -10.89
C GLY A 124 0.14 -6.01 -9.87
N ALA A 125 -0.10 -7.12 -9.16
CA ALA A 125 0.85 -7.65 -8.19
C ALA A 125 0.80 -9.18 -8.09
N VAL A 126 1.93 -9.76 -7.68
CA VAL A 126 2.08 -11.22 -7.46
C VAL A 126 2.77 -11.45 -6.13
N GLY A 127 2.18 -12.28 -5.28
CA GLY A 127 2.77 -12.76 -4.02
C GLY A 127 2.83 -14.28 -3.97
N GLY A 128 3.54 -14.79 -2.98
CA GLY A 128 3.59 -16.20 -2.62
C GLY A 128 3.02 -16.46 -1.23
N ALA A 129 3.23 -17.67 -0.71
CA ALA A 129 2.90 -18.00 0.66
C ALA A 129 3.79 -17.24 1.65
N ILE A 130 3.19 -16.71 2.70
CA ILE A 130 3.88 -16.05 3.82
C ILE A 130 3.71 -16.98 5.05
N LEU A 131 4.76 -17.66 5.43
CA LEU A 131 4.73 -18.67 6.49
C LEU A 131 5.49 -18.20 7.72
N THR A 132 4.95 -18.51 8.90
CA THR A 132 5.59 -18.22 10.19
C THR A 132 6.06 -19.51 10.83
N PRO A 133 7.37 -19.67 11.15
CA PRO A 133 7.84 -20.84 11.89
C PRO A 133 7.21 -20.90 13.31
N PRO A 134 6.91 -22.09 13.85
CA PRO A 134 7.01 -23.43 13.25
C PRO A 134 5.76 -23.84 12.47
N SER A 135 4.74 -23.03 12.42
CA SER A 135 3.43 -23.36 11.86
C SER A 135 3.43 -23.20 10.35
N MET A 136 3.04 -24.23 9.62
CA MET A 136 2.93 -24.23 8.16
C MET A 136 1.57 -24.80 7.74
N PRO A 137 0.46 -24.09 7.99
CA PRO A 137 -0.85 -24.57 7.57
C PRO A 137 -0.91 -24.70 6.04
N GLU A 138 -1.56 -25.75 5.58
CA GLU A 138 -1.96 -25.85 4.19
C GLU A 138 -3.35 -25.24 4.03
N ILE A 139 -3.49 -24.29 3.16
CA ILE A 139 -4.79 -23.68 2.85
C ILE A 139 -5.24 -24.16 1.48
N THR A 140 -6.32 -24.91 1.48
CA THR A 140 -7.02 -25.26 0.25
C THR A 140 -8.10 -24.22 0.01
N ALA A 141 -7.84 -23.29 -0.90
CA ALA A 141 -8.82 -22.29 -1.28
C ALA A 141 -9.33 -22.52 -2.70
N THR A 142 -10.61 -22.37 -2.91
CA THR A 142 -11.26 -22.45 -4.20
C THR A 142 -11.83 -21.10 -4.62
N GLY A 143 -11.62 -20.74 -5.89
CA GLY A 143 -12.19 -19.51 -6.46
C GLY A 143 -11.42 -18.21 -6.15
N ARG A 144 -11.96 -17.10 -6.64
CA ARG A 144 -11.50 -15.75 -6.34
C ARG A 144 -12.07 -15.31 -4.99
N ILE A 145 -11.30 -14.58 -4.24
CA ILE A 145 -11.74 -13.94 -3.00
C ILE A 145 -12.11 -12.48 -3.32
N GLU A 146 -13.34 -12.11 -3.00
CA GLU A 146 -13.91 -10.83 -3.38
C GLU A 146 -14.16 -9.88 -2.19
N ASN A 147 -14.05 -10.39 -0.96
CA ASN A 147 -14.36 -9.61 0.24
C ASN A 147 -13.13 -9.39 1.10
N ILE A 148 -12.50 -8.25 0.98
CA ILE A 148 -11.27 -7.93 1.71
C ILE A 148 -11.46 -7.69 3.22
N TYR A 149 -12.70 -7.62 3.71
CA TYR A 149 -13.00 -7.51 5.16
C TYR A 149 -12.92 -8.84 5.89
N ASN A 150 -13.48 -9.89 5.28
CA ASN A 150 -13.69 -11.20 5.90
C ASN A 150 -12.86 -12.31 5.25
N GLU A 151 -12.00 -11.93 4.35
CA GLU A 151 -11.20 -12.86 3.59
C GLU A 151 -10.16 -13.52 4.46
N PRO A 152 -10.09 -14.86 4.50
CA PRO A 152 -8.90 -15.50 5.02
C PRO A 152 -7.72 -15.09 4.16
N ASN A 153 -6.68 -14.55 4.76
CA ASN A 153 -5.48 -14.21 4.02
C ASN A 153 -4.80 -15.48 3.50
N LEU A 154 -5.01 -15.79 2.23
CA LEU A 154 -4.49 -16.99 1.57
C LEU A 154 -2.96 -17.06 1.55
N GLN A 155 -2.27 -15.95 1.77
CA GLN A 155 -0.82 -15.97 1.89
C GLN A 155 -0.33 -16.61 3.19
N TRP A 156 -1.14 -16.67 4.25
CA TRP A 156 -0.76 -17.29 5.52
C TRP A 156 -0.71 -18.83 5.49
N GLY A 157 -0.71 -19.42 4.30
CA GLY A 157 -0.59 -20.86 4.12
C GLY A 157 -0.10 -21.22 2.72
N ARG A 158 0.22 -22.49 2.53
CA ARG A 158 0.61 -23.01 1.23
C ARG A 158 -0.63 -23.18 0.36
N ILE A 159 -0.53 -22.81 -0.89
CA ILE A 159 -1.55 -23.09 -1.90
C ILE A 159 -0.99 -24.00 -2.98
N SER A 160 -1.83 -24.87 -3.53
CA SER A 160 -1.45 -25.83 -4.60
C SER A 160 -1.61 -25.28 -6.01
N GLU A 161 -2.42 -24.24 -6.17
CA GLU A 161 -2.71 -23.61 -7.46
C GLU A 161 -2.76 -22.08 -7.37
N LYS A 162 -2.53 -21.42 -8.51
CA LYS A 162 -2.63 -19.96 -8.59
C LYS A 162 -4.03 -19.47 -8.24
N LYS A 163 -4.11 -18.43 -7.39
CA LYS A 163 -5.36 -17.76 -7.03
C LYS A 163 -5.31 -16.28 -7.35
N GLN A 164 -6.38 -15.77 -7.93
CA GLN A 164 -6.59 -14.33 -8.02
C GLN A 164 -7.16 -13.83 -6.69
N VAL A 165 -6.59 -12.74 -6.18
CA VAL A 165 -6.95 -12.13 -4.89
C VAL A 165 -7.11 -10.63 -5.02
N ASP A 166 -7.78 -10.00 -4.06
CA ASP A 166 -7.94 -8.55 -4.06
C ASP A 166 -6.78 -7.84 -3.35
N HIS A 167 -6.08 -8.50 -2.44
CA HIS A 167 -4.95 -7.91 -1.71
C HIS A 167 -3.83 -8.89 -1.40
N LEU A 168 -2.65 -8.35 -1.11
CA LEU A 168 -1.42 -9.07 -0.76
C LEU A 168 -0.77 -8.42 0.46
N HIS A 169 0.14 -9.15 1.12
CA HIS A 169 0.84 -8.74 2.33
C HIS A 169 2.34 -9.06 2.29
N CYS A 170 3.11 -8.39 3.13
CA CYS A 170 4.52 -8.59 3.47
C CYS A 170 5.49 -8.58 2.28
N SER A 171 5.41 -9.57 1.39
CA SER A 171 6.31 -9.73 0.26
C SER A 171 5.53 -9.98 -1.02
N PHE A 172 5.66 -9.06 -1.97
CA PHE A 172 5.05 -9.19 -3.30
C PHE A 172 5.79 -8.33 -4.33
N LEU A 173 5.73 -8.76 -5.58
CA LEU A 173 6.20 -8.00 -6.74
C LEU A 173 5.02 -7.27 -7.37
N TYR A 174 5.13 -5.96 -7.58
CA TYR A 174 4.05 -5.17 -8.17
C TYR A 174 4.51 -4.28 -9.32
N ARG A 175 3.58 -3.95 -10.21
CA ARG A 175 3.78 -3.01 -11.30
C ARG A 175 3.90 -1.59 -10.75
N ALA A 176 5.06 -0.98 -10.92
CA ALA A 176 5.35 0.35 -10.37
C ALA A 176 4.58 1.47 -11.08
N GLY A 177 4.27 2.54 -10.34
CA GLY A 177 3.67 3.77 -10.86
C GLY A 177 2.21 3.65 -11.32
N VAL A 178 1.54 2.51 -11.05
CA VAL A 178 0.14 2.29 -11.43
C VAL A 178 -0.83 2.74 -10.34
N ALA A 179 -0.52 2.46 -9.11
CA ALA A 179 -1.29 2.83 -7.93
C ALA A 179 -0.41 3.58 -6.94
N ASP A 180 -1.00 4.28 -6.00
CA ASP A 180 -0.31 5.00 -4.95
C ASP A 180 -0.64 4.42 -3.57
N TYR A 181 0.32 4.49 -2.64
CA TYR A 181 0.09 4.16 -1.25
C TYR A 181 -0.79 5.22 -0.57
N CYS A 182 -1.63 4.79 0.36
CA CYS A 182 -2.46 5.72 1.13
C CYS A 182 -1.61 6.48 2.15
N LEU A 183 -1.19 7.70 1.82
CA LEU A 183 -0.33 8.53 2.67
C LEU A 183 -1.07 9.18 3.87
N ALA A 184 -2.38 8.97 3.98
CA ALA A 184 -3.18 9.43 5.14
C ALA A 184 -3.03 8.52 6.36
N LEU A 185 -2.49 7.32 6.21
CA LEU A 185 -2.23 6.40 7.32
C LEU A 185 -1.22 6.98 8.31
N SER A 186 -1.30 6.53 9.54
CA SER A 186 -0.33 6.87 10.58
C SER A 186 1.05 6.28 10.28
N ARG A 187 2.05 6.66 11.06
CA ARG A 187 3.44 6.16 10.89
C ARG A 187 3.58 4.64 11.04
N ILE A 188 2.63 3.95 11.67
CA ILE A 188 2.66 2.48 11.76
C ILE A 188 2.16 1.81 10.47
N ALA A 189 1.44 2.54 9.63
CA ALA A 189 0.99 2.08 8.32
C ALA A 189 0.15 0.79 8.36
N HIS A 190 -0.73 0.66 9.37
CA HIS A 190 -1.64 -0.49 9.44
C HIS A 190 -2.55 -0.52 8.20
N ARG A 191 -2.73 -1.68 7.57
CA ARG A 191 -3.52 -1.86 6.33
C ARG A 191 -2.91 -1.30 5.03
N GLU A 192 -1.69 -0.77 5.04
CA GLU A 192 -1.14 -0.10 3.86
C GLU A 192 -1.01 -1.00 2.63
N GLU A 193 -0.60 -2.25 2.82
CA GLU A 193 -0.48 -3.24 1.73
C GLU A 193 -1.83 -3.62 1.16
N THR A 194 -2.83 -3.81 2.05
CA THR A 194 -4.20 -4.13 1.66
C THR A 194 -4.76 -3.02 0.77
N LEU A 195 -4.64 -1.77 1.20
CA LEU A 195 -5.12 -0.61 0.44
C LEU A 195 -4.38 -0.45 -0.88
N PHE A 196 -3.06 -0.55 -0.87
CA PHE A 196 -2.24 -0.39 -2.08
C PHE A 196 -2.55 -1.46 -3.12
N THR A 197 -2.55 -2.73 -2.72
CA THR A 197 -2.78 -3.82 -3.68
C THR A 197 -4.24 -3.86 -4.16
N TYR A 198 -5.20 -3.46 -3.32
CA TYR A 198 -6.58 -3.29 -3.74
C TYR A 198 -6.75 -2.13 -4.73
N GLU A 199 -5.98 -1.05 -4.60
CA GLU A 199 -6.02 0.06 -5.56
C GLU A 199 -5.58 -0.39 -6.97
N LEU A 200 -4.64 -1.34 -7.08
CA LEU A 200 -4.30 -1.97 -8.37
C LEU A 200 -5.52 -2.67 -8.98
N VAL A 201 -6.30 -3.39 -8.17
CA VAL A 201 -7.54 -4.06 -8.64
C VAL A 201 -8.57 -3.04 -9.11
N LYS A 202 -8.77 -1.95 -8.37
CA LYS A 202 -9.68 -0.86 -8.76
C LYS A 202 -9.30 -0.23 -10.11
N LYS A 203 -8.00 -0.18 -10.42
CA LYS A 203 -7.49 0.29 -11.71
C LYS A 203 -7.56 -0.76 -12.83
N GLY A 204 -8.20 -1.91 -12.57
CA GLY A 204 -8.46 -2.95 -13.55
C GLY A 204 -7.35 -3.99 -13.69
N TYR A 205 -6.31 -3.96 -12.85
CA TYR A 205 -5.26 -4.99 -12.81
C TYR A 205 -5.70 -6.18 -11.96
N LYS A 206 -4.93 -7.27 -12.04
CA LYS A 206 -5.19 -8.51 -11.31
C LYS A 206 -4.04 -8.82 -10.38
N ASN A 207 -4.35 -9.14 -9.13
CA ASN A 207 -3.37 -9.63 -8.17
C ASN A 207 -3.47 -11.14 -8.03
N TYR A 208 -2.34 -11.80 -7.81
CA TYR A 208 -2.27 -13.25 -7.70
C TYR A 208 -1.42 -13.71 -6.53
N ILE A 209 -1.82 -14.83 -5.93
CA ILE A 209 -0.93 -15.66 -5.13
C ILE A 209 -0.56 -16.88 -5.96
N ILE A 210 0.74 -17.24 -5.98
CA ILE A 210 1.26 -18.36 -6.77
C ILE A 210 1.82 -19.47 -5.87
N PRO A 211 1.67 -20.75 -6.28
CA PRO A 211 2.21 -21.87 -5.54
C PRO A 211 3.75 -21.92 -5.59
N ASN A 212 4.33 -22.73 -4.71
CA ASN A 212 5.76 -23.01 -4.65
C ASN A 212 6.67 -21.77 -4.54
N THR A 213 6.14 -20.73 -3.92
CA THR A 213 6.81 -19.45 -3.70
C THR A 213 6.60 -19.05 -2.25
N ILE A 214 7.64 -19.21 -1.42
CA ILE A 214 7.54 -19.12 0.03
C ILE A 214 8.42 -18.01 0.55
N THR A 215 7.84 -17.14 1.36
CA THR A 215 8.56 -16.15 2.17
C THR A 215 8.30 -16.44 3.64
N TRP A 216 9.36 -16.61 4.40
CA TRP A 216 9.28 -16.80 5.85
C TRP A 216 9.15 -15.46 6.55
N HIS A 217 8.09 -15.28 7.33
CA HIS A 217 7.84 -14.10 8.15
C HIS A 217 8.20 -14.41 9.60
N LEU A 218 9.28 -13.81 10.10
CA LEU A 218 9.85 -14.14 11.38
C LEU A 218 9.06 -13.57 12.57
N LYS A 219 8.10 -12.69 12.32
CA LYS A 219 7.23 -12.05 13.33
C LYS A 219 8.01 -11.50 14.51
N ASN A 220 9.04 -10.69 14.24
CA ASN A 220 9.84 -10.09 15.30
C ASN A 220 8.93 -9.38 16.32
N LYS A 221 9.23 -9.57 17.61
CA LYS A 221 8.40 -9.03 18.71
C LYS A 221 8.49 -7.52 18.84
N GLU A 222 9.59 -6.91 18.36
CA GLU A 222 9.88 -5.49 18.47
C GLU A 222 10.02 -4.87 17.07
N GLY A 223 9.83 -3.56 16.99
CA GLY A 223 9.98 -2.79 15.76
C GLY A 223 8.77 -2.85 14.80
N GLY A 224 8.87 -2.07 13.74
CA GLY A 224 7.83 -1.95 12.72
C GLY A 224 6.50 -1.44 13.30
N ILE A 225 5.41 -2.05 12.87
CA ILE A 225 4.04 -1.71 13.31
C ILE A 225 3.84 -1.89 14.83
N ARG A 226 4.60 -2.79 15.47
CA ARG A 226 4.45 -3.10 16.90
C ARG A 226 4.87 -1.97 17.84
N ASP A 227 5.63 -1.01 17.33
CA ASP A 227 6.00 0.20 18.09
C ASP A 227 4.88 1.26 18.10
N GLY A 228 3.75 0.98 17.49
CA GLY A 228 2.58 1.86 17.48
C GLY A 228 1.77 1.80 18.77
N VAL A 229 1.09 2.90 19.08
CA VAL A 229 0.09 2.96 20.15
C VAL A 229 -1.30 2.64 19.61
N HIS A 230 -2.24 2.29 20.51
CA HIS A 230 -3.59 1.85 20.14
C HIS A 230 -4.32 2.86 19.23
N GLU A 231 -4.22 4.14 19.53
CA GLU A 231 -4.84 5.21 18.76
C GLU A 231 -4.38 5.26 17.30
N MET A 232 -3.14 4.86 17.02
CA MET A 232 -2.65 4.78 15.63
C MET A 232 -3.31 3.64 14.86
N PHE A 233 -3.51 2.49 15.51
CA PHE A 233 -4.23 1.37 14.90
C PHE A 233 -5.69 1.72 14.63
N GLU A 234 -6.37 2.36 15.58
CA GLU A 234 -7.75 2.81 15.41
C GLU A 234 -7.87 3.84 14.28
N HIS A 235 -6.93 4.80 14.21
CA HIS A 235 -6.88 5.77 13.14
C HIS A 235 -6.77 5.09 11.76
N ASP A 236 -5.82 4.18 11.59
CA ASP A 236 -5.59 3.52 10.32
C ASP A 236 -6.75 2.58 9.94
N GLU A 237 -7.30 1.85 10.91
CA GLU A 237 -8.48 0.99 10.69
C GLU A 237 -9.70 1.82 10.27
N LYS A 238 -9.89 3.00 10.85
CA LYS A 238 -10.95 3.92 10.46
C LYS A 238 -10.79 4.41 9.02
N ILE A 239 -9.56 4.78 8.62
CA ILE A 239 -9.27 5.13 7.22
C ILE A 239 -9.61 3.95 6.30
N PHE A 240 -9.17 2.75 6.66
CA PHE A 240 -9.47 1.54 5.89
C PHE A 240 -10.98 1.32 5.75
N GLN A 241 -11.75 1.39 6.84
CA GLN A 241 -13.20 1.22 6.82
C GLN A 241 -13.87 2.27 5.92
N ASN A 242 -13.45 3.51 6.00
CA ASN A 242 -13.99 4.59 5.18
C ASN A 242 -13.72 4.35 3.68
N ILE A 243 -12.50 3.97 3.32
CA ILE A 243 -12.15 3.66 1.92
C ILE A 243 -13.00 2.48 1.42
N MET A 244 -13.19 1.45 2.24
CA MET A 244 -13.98 0.27 1.86
C MET A 244 -15.46 0.57 1.75
N GLN A 245 -16.01 1.42 2.61
CA GLN A 245 -17.40 1.86 2.54
C GLN A 245 -17.73 2.49 1.19
N PHE A 246 -16.78 3.25 0.62
CA PHE A 246 -16.96 3.97 -0.64
C PHE A 246 -16.21 3.34 -1.84
N LYS A 247 -15.74 2.10 -1.72
CA LYS A 247 -14.86 1.44 -2.69
C LYS A 247 -15.41 1.38 -4.13
N ASP A 248 -16.73 1.29 -4.28
CA ASP A 248 -17.40 1.21 -5.58
C ASP A 248 -17.99 2.56 -6.01
N GLN A 249 -17.64 3.64 -5.32
CA GLN A 249 -18.19 4.96 -5.54
C GLN A 249 -17.14 5.95 -6.01
N THR A 250 -17.57 6.95 -6.75
CA THR A 250 -16.72 8.10 -7.11
C THR A 250 -16.98 9.21 -6.12
N ILE A 251 -15.96 9.58 -5.35
CA ILE A 251 -16.06 10.64 -4.36
C ILE A 251 -15.87 11.98 -5.05
N VAL A 252 -16.84 12.85 -4.87
CA VAL A 252 -16.86 14.19 -5.42
C VAL A 252 -16.86 15.20 -4.28
N ILE A 253 -15.85 16.06 -4.22
CA ILE A 253 -15.72 17.10 -3.19
C ILE A 253 -15.98 18.45 -3.84
N LEU A 254 -17.02 19.14 -3.37
CA LEU A 254 -17.37 20.50 -3.78
C LEU A 254 -17.22 21.45 -2.60
N ASP A 255 -16.10 22.15 -2.55
CA ASP A 255 -15.77 23.18 -1.55
C ASP A 255 -15.96 24.60 -2.09
N CYS A 256 -16.83 24.77 -3.05
CA CYS A 256 -17.03 25.97 -3.85
C CYS A 256 -18.40 26.63 -3.59
N GLY A 257 -18.67 27.74 -4.26
CA GLY A 257 -19.92 28.47 -4.13
C GLY A 257 -21.13 27.73 -4.69
N MET A 258 -22.33 28.21 -4.36
CA MET A 258 -23.60 27.62 -4.83
C MET A 258 -23.68 27.58 -6.36
N GLY A 259 -23.14 28.59 -7.04
CA GLY A 259 -23.15 28.65 -8.50
C GLY A 259 -22.43 27.46 -9.13
N ASP A 260 -21.29 27.08 -8.56
CA ASP A 260 -20.51 25.91 -9.01
C ASP A 260 -21.25 24.61 -8.72
N HIS A 261 -21.94 24.49 -7.59
CA HIS A 261 -22.79 23.35 -7.28
C HIS A 261 -23.91 23.19 -8.32
N ILE A 262 -24.56 24.28 -8.73
CA ILE A 262 -25.62 24.27 -9.76
C ILE A 262 -25.06 23.81 -11.11
N VAL A 263 -23.86 24.27 -11.48
CA VAL A 263 -23.18 23.84 -12.71
C VAL A 263 -22.82 22.35 -12.62
N PHE A 264 -22.25 21.96 -11.49
CA PHE A 264 -21.80 20.57 -11.29
C PHE A 264 -22.94 19.55 -11.27
N LYS A 265 -24.15 19.98 -10.86
CA LYS A 265 -25.38 19.17 -10.97
C LYS A 265 -25.56 18.56 -12.36
N LYS A 266 -25.16 19.27 -13.42
CA LYS A 266 -25.25 18.79 -14.80
C LYS A 266 -24.23 17.69 -15.12
N VAL A 267 -23.14 17.60 -14.35
CA VAL A 267 -22.05 16.63 -14.54
C VAL A 267 -22.28 15.35 -13.73
N LEU A 268 -22.91 15.47 -12.55
CA LEU A 268 -23.16 14.35 -11.65
C LEU A 268 -23.79 13.10 -12.31
N PRO A 269 -24.77 13.22 -13.21
CA PRO A 269 -25.38 12.05 -13.87
C PRO A 269 -24.42 11.23 -14.73
N TYR A 270 -23.29 11.80 -15.13
CA TYR A 270 -22.26 11.13 -15.92
C TYR A 270 -21.15 10.50 -15.06
N ILE A 271 -21.21 10.70 -13.76
CA ILE A 271 -20.25 10.11 -12.82
C ILE A 271 -20.82 8.81 -12.28
N LYS A 272 -20.04 7.74 -12.34
CA LYS A 272 -20.47 6.43 -11.84
C LYS A 272 -20.55 6.43 -10.32
N ASN A 273 -21.73 6.10 -9.77
CA ASN A 273 -21.98 5.97 -8.32
C ASN A 273 -21.37 7.12 -7.49
N PRO A 274 -21.71 8.39 -7.75
CA PRO A 274 -21.09 9.50 -7.04
C PRO A 274 -21.53 9.59 -5.58
N VAL A 275 -20.58 9.89 -4.71
CA VAL A 275 -20.82 10.34 -3.34
C VAL A 275 -20.38 11.79 -3.25
N LEU A 276 -21.30 12.68 -2.91
CA LEU A 276 -21.05 14.10 -2.89
C LEU A 276 -20.74 14.57 -1.46
N PHE A 277 -19.56 15.15 -1.30
CA PHE A 277 -19.17 15.92 -0.13
C PHE A 277 -19.23 17.38 -0.47
N THR A 278 -19.99 18.15 0.30
CA THR A 278 -20.23 19.56 0.00
C THR A 278 -20.14 20.43 1.24
N CYS A 279 -19.62 21.63 1.10
CA CYS A 279 -19.70 22.71 2.07
C CYS A 279 -21.00 23.53 1.94
N TYR A 280 -21.92 23.13 1.07
CA TYR A 280 -23.14 23.86 0.78
C TYR A 280 -23.99 24.20 2.02
N PRO A 281 -24.22 23.28 2.96
CA PRO A 281 -24.96 23.60 4.19
C PRO A 281 -24.28 24.66 5.06
N GLU A 282 -22.96 24.81 4.96
CA GLU A 282 -22.16 25.76 5.73
C GLU A 282 -22.05 27.13 5.05
N ILE A 283 -22.08 27.15 3.70
CA ILE A 283 -22.07 28.40 2.93
C ILE A 283 -23.36 29.19 3.12
N ILE A 284 -24.48 28.50 3.34
CA ILE A 284 -25.79 29.11 3.49
C ILE A 284 -26.32 28.80 4.89
N PRO A 285 -26.21 29.74 5.85
CA PRO A 285 -26.69 29.54 7.21
C PRO A 285 -28.14 29.05 7.22
N GLY A 286 -28.44 28.04 8.01
CA GLY A 286 -29.77 27.42 8.11
C GLY A 286 -30.09 26.37 7.06
N ARG A 287 -29.18 26.07 6.13
CA ARG A 287 -29.33 24.95 5.18
C ARG A 287 -28.92 23.64 5.80
N SER A 288 -29.59 22.58 5.40
CA SER A 288 -29.32 21.21 5.84
C SER A 288 -28.82 20.33 4.70
N ILE A 289 -28.28 19.15 5.03
CA ILE A 289 -27.95 18.12 4.04
C ILE A 289 -29.18 17.78 3.18
N ALA A 290 -30.38 17.69 3.79
CA ALA A 290 -31.62 17.42 3.05
C ALA A 290 -31.95 18.52 2.03
N GLU A 291 -31.67 19.78 2.31
CA GLU A 291 -31.86 20.89 1.37
C GLU A 291 -30.81 20.88 0.26
N ALA A 292 -29.56 20.53 0.58
CA ALA A 292 -28.53 20.29 -0.42
C ALA A 292 -28.90 19.10 -1.33
N GLN A 293 -29.47 18.04 -0.77
CA GLN A 293 -30.02 16.91 -1.53
C GLN A 293 -31.15 17.35 -2.46
N ALA A 294 -32.09 18.15 -1.98
CA ALA A 294 -33.18 18.69 -2.79
C ALA A 294 -32.68 19.57 -3.94
N LEU A 295 -31.62 20.34 -3.73
CA LEU A 295 -31.00 21.17 -4.76
C LEU A 295 -30.51 20.34 -5.95
N PHE A 296 -29.94 19.16 -5.68
CA PHE A 296 -29.40 18.29 -6.73
C PHE A 296 -30.46 17.42 -7.45
N GLY A 297 -31.76 17.54 -7.05
CA GLY A 297 -32.88 16.85 -7.70
C GLY A 297 -33.00 15.40 -7.27
N ASP A 298 -33.59 14.53 -8.12
CA ASP A 298 -33.78 13.10 -7.83
C ASP A 298 -32.44 12.41 -7.55
N ILE A 299 -32.02 12.48 -6.30
CA ILE A 299 -30.73 12.00 -5.81
C ILE A 299 -30.85 10.54 -5.36
N HIS A 300 -31.78 9.78 -5.88
CA HIS A 300 -31.94 8.37 -5.54
C HIS A 300 -30.65 7.53 -5.73
N ASN A 301 -29.65 8.13 -6.39
CA ASN A 301 -28.35 7.50 -6.65
C ASN A 301 -27.15 8.24 -6.05
N TYR A 302 -27.35 9.29 -5.24
CA TYR A 302 -26.24 10.06 -4.67
C TYR A 302 -26.34 10.12 -3.15
N ASN A 303 -25.25 9.88 -2.46
CA ASN A 303 -25.09 10.20 -1.05
C ASN A 303 -24.47 11.59 -0.95
N VAL A 304 -25.10 12.49 -0.19
CA VAL A 304 -24.61 13.84 0.07
C VAL A 304 -24.19 13.95 1.53
N TYR A 305 -22.96 14.35 1.73
CA TYR A 305 -22.38 14.57 3.06
C TYR A 305 -21.87 16.01 3.17
N ALA A 306 -22.23 16.72 4.22
CA ALA A 306 -21.56 17.94 4.62
C ALA A 306 -20.22 17.56 5.25
N HIS A 307 -19.12 18.16 4.85
CA HIS A 307 -17.82 17.71 5.28
C HIS A 307 -16.86 18.79 5.79
N MET A 308 -17.05 20.06 5.44
CA MET A 308 -16.09 21.10 5.79
C MET A 308 -16.74 22.43 6.14
N ASP A 309 -16.17 23.09 7.16
CA ASP A 309 -16.28 24.52 7.35
C ASP A 309 -15.29 25.23 6.42
N ARG A 310 -15.76 25.66 5.25
CA ARG A 310 -14.95 26.35 4.24
C ARG A 310 -14.26 27.60 4.79
N TRP A 311 -14.88 28.29 5.71
CA TRP A 311 -14.38 29.57 6.24
C TRP A 311 -13.17 29.38 7.16
N ASN A 312 -13.08 28.24 7.82
CA ASN A 312 -11.96 27.85 8.68
C ASN A 312 -10.91 27.03 7.95
N TRP A 313 -11.15 26.69 6.69
CA TRP A 313 -10.21 25.93 5.89
C TRP A 313 -9.09 26.81 5.34
N LYS A 314 -7.85 26.50 5.74
CA LYS A 314 -6.63 27.16 5.25
C LYS A 314 -5.62 26.16 4.65
N GLY A 315 -6.04 24.94 4.41
CA GLY A 315 -5.15 23.86 3.95
C GLY A 315 -5.14 23.65 2.44
N SER A 316 -4.23 22.81 1.99
CA SER A 316 -4.14 22.34 0.61
C SER A 316 -5.24 21.33 0.28
N LEU A 317 -5.39 20.97 -1.01
CA LEU A 317 -6.26 19.87 -1.44
C LEU A 317 -5.89 18.54 -0.75
N GLU A 318 -4.61 18.35 -0.45
CA GLU A 318 -4.08 17.18 0.27
C GLU A 318 -4.55 17.16 1.73
N ASP A 319 -4.60 18.32 2.37
CA ASP A 319 -5.16 18.44 3.73
C ASP A 319 -6.68 18.24 3.71
N ALA A 320 -7.37 18.60 2.61
CA ALA A 320 -8.78 18.28 2.40
C ALA A 320 -9.01 16.77 2.37
N TYR A 321 -8.18 16.06 1.61
CA TYR A 321 -8.21 14.61 1.55
C TYR A 321 -7.97 13.97 2.93
N LYS A 322 -6.99 14.44 3.68
CA LYS A 322 -6.70 13.95 5.03
C LYS A 322 -7.87 14.21 5.99
N LYS A 323 -8.46 15.40 5.97
CA LYS A 323 -9.69 15.71 6.74
C LYS A 323 -10.87 14.87 6.29
N PHE A 324 -11.05 14.67 5.01
CA PHE A 324 -12.09 13.84 4.45
C PHE A 324 -12.09 12.43 5.07
N TYR A 325 -10.95 11.75 5.10
CA TYR A 325 -10.84 10.44 5.74
C TYR A 325 -11.12 10.47 7.26
N ASN A 326 -10.96 11.61 7.90
CA ASN A 326 -11.25 11.80 9.32
C ASN A 326 -12.71 12.19 9.61
N VAL A 327 -13.43 12.74 8.65
CA VAL A 327 -14.80 13.25 8.82
C VAL A 327 -15.88 12.22 8.48
N ILE A 328 -15.57 11.21 7.70
CA ILE A 328 -16.50 10.11 7.34
C ILE A 328 -16.81 9.19 8.53
N SER A 329 -16.49 9.56 9.70
CA SER A 329 -16.65 8.75 10.92
C SER A 329 -17.86 9.13 11.74
#